data_8e6e940b1480207dfeb02b35ca359230
#
_entry.id   8e6e940b1480207dfeb02b35ca359230
#
_cell.length_a   1.000
_cell.length_b   1.000
_cell.length_c   1.000
_cell.angle_alpha   90.00
_cell.angle_beta   90.00
_cell.angle_gamma   90.00
#
_symmetry.space_group_name_H-M   'P 1'
#
loop_
_entity.id
_entity.type
_entity.pdbx_description
1 polymer ?
#
loop_
_entity_poly.entity_id
_entity_poly.type
_entity_poly.pdbx_seq_one_letter_code
_entity_poly.pdbx_strand_id
1 'polypeptide(L)'
;MSQNHFTLSFPLKSPADAKALVEKLPPLMPELFRANDTIGTVHYSRFTVLSDETLLFLGDFDGEFGQLMADLAKLAGPVFDAIFRHVDNPPPTPVSSNVDAFVEWTASQLIDAVNLYTAYPGATAKEIKALASAADVGGGGELNPFLVILPIKSKLAFIEVKLILRVRGGGTTKDLDKVGTPHFAQFVPLEDNQIGFFTVYDGSFDKYIADFTKNIGPIFDLIFKFTKDPPPSPCRKHLQEFIDFAAGANRTPIGFYQAYPGLSVQDIHALIADSKPQAALGGQ
;
A
#
# COMPACT_ATOMS: atom_id res chain seq x y z
N MET A 1 -18.39 -3.48 -3.65
CA MET A 1 -17.43 -4.42 -3.03
C MET A 1 -16.64 -3.67 -1.97
N SER A 2 -16.14 -4.35 -0.93
CA SER A 2 -15.26 -3.70 0.06
C SER A 2 -13.86 -3.51 -0.54
N GLN A 3 -13.27 -2.34 -0.31
CA GLN A 3 -11.85 -2.12 -0.58
C GLN A 3 -11.05 -2.65 0.59
N ASN A 4 -9.98 -3.36 0.28
CA ASN A 4 -9.12 -4.05 1.23
C ASN A 4 -7.65 -3.79 0.92
N HIS A 5 -6.82 -4.09 1.87
CA HIS A 5 -5.37 -4.08 1.74
C HIS A 5 -4.80 -5.44 2.11
N PHE A 6 -3.72 -5.84 1.45
CA PHE A 6 -2.91 -6.95 1.89
C PHE A 6 -1.44 -6.54 2.06
N THR A 7 -0.82 -7.08 3.07
CA THR A 7 0.63 -7.09 3.26
C THR A 7 1.05 -8.53 3.49
N LEU A 8 1.78 -9.10 2.54
CA LEU A 8 2.37 -10.43 2.66
C LEU A 8 3.85 -10.30 3.00
N SER A 9 4.30 -11.07 3.99
CA SER A 9 5.71 -11.13 4.41
C SER A 9 6.31 -12.46 3.96
N PHE A 10 7.18 -12.43 2.96
CA PHE A 10 7.86 -13.61 2.45
C PHE A 10 9.24 -13.74 3.08
N PRO A 11 9.46 -14.77 3.92
CA PRO A 11 10.78 -15.02 4.50
C PRO A 11 11.77 -15.44 3.42
N LEU A 12 12.91 -14.81 3.36
CA LEU A 12 13.96 -15.10 2.37
C LEU A 12 14.98 -16.06 2.94
N LYS A 13 15.56 -16.92 2.10
CA LYS A 13 16.56 -17.92 2.49
C LYS A 13 17.86 -17.31 2.99
N SER A 14 18.25 -16.14 2.42
CA SER A 14 19.51 -15.48 2.73
C SER A 14 19.55 -14.04 2.22
N PRO A 15 20.51 -13.22 2.71
CA PRO A 15 20.78 -11.88 2.16
C PRO A 15 21.12 -11.89 0.66
N ALA A 16 21.75 -12.98 0.17
CA ALA A 16 22.05 -13.13 -1.26
C ALA A 16 20.76 -13.29 -2.08
N ASP A 17 19.72 -13.95 -1.54
CA ASP A 17 18.42 -14.10 -2.17
C ASP A 17 17.68 -12.75 -2.23
N ALA A 18 17.75 -11.93 -1.18
CA ALA A 18 17.20 -10.58 -1.18
C ALA A 18 17.82 -9.74 -2.31
N LYS A 19 19.14 -9.74 -2.42
CA LYS A 19 19.85 -9.04 -3.50
C LYS A 19 19.46 -9.58 -4.88
N ALA A 20 19.40 -10.90 -5.04
CA ALA A 20 19.00 -11.52 -6.30
C ALA A 20 17.59 -11.12 -6.73
N LEU A 21 16.64 -10.96 -5.80
CA LEU A 21 15.28 -10.52 -6.09
C LEU A 21 15.24 -9.07 -6.59
N VAL A 22 16.03 -8.16 -6.00
CA VAL A 22 16.12 -6.77 -6.48
C VAL A 22 16.54 -6.70 -7.95
N GLU A 23 17.42 -7.62 -8.38
CA GLU A 23 17.92 -7.68 -9.76
C GLU A 23 16.96 -8.43 -10.71
N LYS A 24 16.31 -9.51 -10.24
CA LYS A 24 15.55 -10.44 -11.07
C LYS A 24 14.06 -10.12 -11.16
N LEU A 25 13.47 -9.43 -10.18
CA LEU A 25 12.04 -9.12 -10.21
C LEU A 25 11.64 -8.07 -11.25
N PRO A 26 12.39 -6.96 -11.47
CA PRO A 26 11.95 -5.93 -12.39
C PRO A 26 11.56 -6.41 -13.78
N PRO A 27 12.28 -7.34 -14.43
CA PRO A 27 11.91 -7.90 -15.73
C PRO A 27 10.58 -8.70 -15.73
N LEU A 28 10.15 -9.20 -14.56
CA LEU A 28 8.93 -9.99 -14.41
C LEU A 28 7.69 -9.14 -14.11
N MET A 29 7.88 -7.87 -13.71
CA MET A 29 6.76 -7.00 -13.34
C MET A 29 5.72 -6.78 -14.45
N PRO A 30 6.08 -6.66 -15.74
CA PRO A 30 5.09 -6.54 -16.81
C PRO A 30 4.10 -7.72 -16.88
N GLU A 31 4.51 -8.93 -16.50
CA GLU A 31 3.61 -10.09 -16.44
C GLU A 31 2.62 -9.96 -15.28
N LEU A 32 3.10 -9.60 -14.09
CA LEU A 32 2.24 -9.33 -12.93
C LEU A 32 1.25 -8.19 -13.22
N PHE A 33 1.69 -7.12 -13.89
CA PHE A 33 0.84 -5.99 -14.21
C PHE A 33 -0.27 -6.36 -15.18
N ARG A 34 0.02 -7.17 -16.21
CA ARG A 34 -1.02 -7.72 -17.09
C ARG A 34 -2.02 -8.62 -16.35
N ALA A 35 -1.54 -9.42 -15.39
CA ALA A 35 -2.42 -10.21 -14.55
C ALA A 35 -3.36 -9.32 -13.73
N ASN A 36 -2.84 -8.28 -13.07
CA ASN A 36 -3.63 -7.31 -12.31
C ASN A 36 -4.66 -6.59 -13.20
N ASP A 37 -4.29 -6.21 -14.43
CA ASP A 37 -5.20 -5.60 -15.40
C ASP A 37 -6.33 -6.57 -15.79
N THR A 38 -6.02 -7.84 -15.97
CA THR A 38 -6.99 -8.89 -16.31
C THR A 38 -7.96 -9.18 -15.16
N ILE A 39 -7.44 -9.27 -13.93
CA ILE A 39 -8.23 -9.42 -12.70
C ILE A 39 -9.15 -8.21 -12.50
N GLY A 40 -8.61 -7.01 -12.65
CA GLY A 40 -9.34 -5.75 -12.60
C GLY A 40 -9.81 -5.31 -11.22
N THR A 41 -9.43 -6.00 -10.15
CA THR A 41 -9.80 -5.65 -8.76
C THR A 41 -8.65 -4.98 -7.99
N VAL A 42 -7.44 -4.98 -8.52
CA VAL A 42 -6.27 -4.38 -7.88
C VAL A 42 -6.20 -2.90 -8.24
N HIS A 43 -6.14 -2.04 -7.23
CA HIS A 43 -5.88 -0.59 -7.40
C HIS A 43 -4.39 -0.32 -7.55
N TYR A 44 -3.61 -0.80 -6.58
CA TYR A 44 -2.16 -0.64 -6.52
C TYR A 44 -1.52 -1.92 -6.00
N SER A 45 -0.33 -2.26 -6.51
CA SER A 45 0.48 -3.32 -5.91
C SER A 45 1.97 -3.10 -6.16
N ARG A 46 2.80 -3.62 -5.25
CA ARG A 46 4.26 -3.54 -5.34
C ARG A 46 4.96 -4.59 -4.48
N PHE A 47 6.17 -4.91 -4.87
CA PHE A 47 7.10 -5.61 -3.98
C PHE A 47 8.07 -4.62 -3.34
N THR A 48 8.59 -4.97 -2.17
CA THR A 48 9.66 -4.19 -1.51
C THR A 48 10.49 -5.14 -0.65
N VAL A 49 11.81 -5.10 -0.79
CA VAL A 49 12.69 -5.77 0.17
C VAL A 49 12.73 -4.94 1.44
N LEU A 50 12.21 -5.51 2.52
CA LEU A 50 12.16 -4.87 3.82
C LEU A 50 13.52 -4.94 4.53
N SER A 51 14.12 -6.12 4.49
CA SER A 51 15.43 -6.44 5.06
C SER A 51 16.11 -7.52 4.23
N ASP A 52 17.32 -7.89 4.61
CA ASP A 52 18.07 -9.00 3.98
C ASP A 52 17.36 -10.36 4.08
N GLU A 53 16.32 -10.47 4.91
CA GLU A 53 15.58 -11.71 5.19
C GLU A 53 14.10 -11.63 4.83
N THR A 54 13.60 -10.46 4.33
CA THR A 54 12.15 -10.28 4.13
C THR A 54 11.84 -9.52 2.84
N LEU A 55 11.00 -10.13 1.98
CA LEU A 55 10.34 -9.48 0.88
C LEU A 55 8.87 -9.22 1.25
N LEU A 56 8.41 -7.99 1.12
CA LEU A 56 6.99 -7.65 1.23
C LEU A 56 6.34 -7.65 -0.16
N PHE A 57 5.12 -8.18 -0.23
CA PHE A 57 4.20 -7.96 -1.33
C PHE A 57 2.97 -7.23 -0.80
N LEU A 58 2.70 -6.05 -1.34
CA LEU A 58 1.70 -5.11 -0.86
C LEU A 58 0.69 -4.82 -1.96
N GLY A 59 -0.59 -4.70 -1.59
CA GLY A 59 -1.61 -4.28 -2.55
C GLY A 59 -2.89 -3.77 -1.90
N ASP A 60 -3.55 -2.88 -2.63
CA ASP A 60 -4.87 -2.35 -2.34
C ASP A 60 -5.83 -2.89 -3.41
N PHE A 61 -6.95 -3.49 -3.00
CA PHE A 61 -7.79 -4.26 -3.89
C PHE A 61 -9.26 -4.28 -3.47
N ASP A 62 -10.14 -4.69 -4.38
CA ASP A 62 -11.57 -4.91 -4.17
C ASP A 62 -11.89 -6.38 -3.97
N GLY A 63 -12.75 -6.69 -3.01
CA GLY A 63 -13.31 -8.04 -2.85
C GLY A 63 -12.52 -8.96 -1.92
N GLU A 64 -12.51 -10.26 -2.20
CA GLU A 64 -12.00 -11.28 -1.29
C GLU A 64 -10.54 -11.64 -1.58
N PHE A 65 -9.71 -11.68 -0.52
CA PHE A 65 -8.28 -11.97 -0.62
C PHE A 65 -7.97 -13.33 -1.26
N GLY A 66 -8.68 -14.38 -0.83
CA GLY A 66 -8.46 -15.72 -1.38
C GLY A 66 -8.73 -15.80 -2.88
N GLN A 67 -9.76 -15.09 -3.37
CA GLN A 67 -10.07 -15.03 -4.80
C GLN A 67 -8.96 -14.31 -5.57
N LEU A 68 -8.48 -13.16 -5.05
CA LEU A 68 -7.36 -12.43 -5.66
C LEU A 68 -6.11 -13.30 -5.76
N MET A 69 -5.75 -14.03 -4.69
CA MET A 69 -4.58 -14.91 -4.70
C MET A 69 -4.76 -16.07 -5.68
N ALA A 70 -5.94 -16.68 -5.76
CA ALA A 70 -6.23 -17.74 -6.73
C ALA A 70 -6.10 -17.26 -8.19
N ASP A 71 -6.55 -16.04 -8.48
CA ASP A 71 -6.44 -15.46 -9.82
C ASP A 71 -4.99 -15.08 -10.15
N LEU A 72 -4.24 -14.56 -9.19
CA LEU A 72 -2.80 -14.30 -9.33
C LEU A 72 -2.01 -15.59 -9.58
N ALA A 73 -2.31 -16.68 -8.87
CA ALA A 73 -1.66 -17.98 -9.09
C ALA A 73 -1.84 -18.47 -10.54
N LYS A 74 -3.03 -18.27 -11.11
CA LYS A 74 -3.36 -18.70 -12.48
C LYS A 74 -2.73 -17.79 -13.54
N LEU A 75 -2.74 -16.47 -13.33
CA LEU A 75 -2.40 -15.48 -14.35
C LEU A 75 -0.95 -14.98 -14.26
N ALA A 76 -0.34 -15.03 -13.07
CA ALA A 76 1.03 -14.61 -12.81
C ALA A 76 1.87 -15.70 -12.14
N GLY A 77 1.48 -16.97 -12.27
CA GLY A 77 2.18 -18.11 -11.66
C GLY A 77 3.70 -18.10 -11.86
N PRO A 78 4.22 -17.91 -13.08
CA PRO A 78 5.66 -17.86 -13.32
C PRO A 78 6.42 -16.79 -12.52
N VAL A 79 5.77 -15.65 -12.23
CA VAL A 79 6.36 -14.59 -11.38
C VAL A 79 6.55 -15.10 -9.95
N PHE A 80 5.52 -15.73 -9.38
CA PHE A 80 5.60 -16.30 -8.03
C PHE A 80 6.54 -17.49 -7.96
N ASP A 81 6.57 -18.34 -8.99
CA ASP A 81 7.54 -19.45 -9.07
C ASP A 81 8.98 -18.94 -9.06
N ALA A 82 9.26 -17.81 -9.72
CA ALA A 82 10.56 -17.19 -9.70
C ALA A 82 10.92 -16.62 -8.30
N ILE A 83 9.97 -15.99 -7.63
CA ILE A 83 10.13 -15.47 -6.26
C ILE A 83 10.39 -16.62 -5.28
N PHE A 84 9.62 -17.70 -5.36
CA PHE A 84 9.67 -18.81 -4.41
C PHE A 84 10.97 -19.63 -4.43
N ARG A 85 11.78 -19.49 -5.47
CA ARG A 85 13.16 -20.03 -5.47
C ARG A 85 14.03 -19.38 -4.38
N HIS A 86 13.68 -18.16 -3.96
CA HIS A 86 14.41 -17.34 -2.99
C HIS A 86 13.73 -17.29 -1.60
N VAL A 87 12.51 -17.82 -1.50
CA VAL A 87 11.69 -17.81 -0.25
C VAL A 87 11.95 -19.08 0.55
N ASP A 88 12.02 -18.95 1.87
CA ASP A 88 12.10 -20.09 2.78
C ASP A 88 10.73 -20.75 2.94
N ASN A 89 10.71 -22.09 2.92
CA ASN A 89 9.50 -22.89 3.01
C ASN A 89 8.32 -22.41 2.13
N PRO A 90 8.51 -22.22 0.82
CA PRO A 90 7.47 -21.76 -0.09
C PRO A 90 6.41 -22.85 -0.34
N PRO A 91 5.23 -22.49 -0.88
CA PRO A 91 4.25 -23.49 -1.33
C PRO A 91 4.79 -24.28 -2.51
N PRO A 92 4.15 -25.42 -2.86
CA PRO A 92 4.52 -26.20 -4.04
C PRO A 92 4.47 -25.38 -5.33
N THR A 93 5.48 -25.58 -6.20
CA THR A 93 5.54 -24.96 -7.54
C THR A 93 5.38 -26.04 -8.62
N PRO A 94 4.84 -25.71 -9.80
CA PRO A 94 4.34 -24.40 -10.22
C PRO A 94 3.05 -24.03 -9.47
N VAL A 95 2.94 -22.76 -9.04
CA VAL A 95 1.79 -22.29 -8.25
C VAL A 95 0.48 -22.38 -9.04
N SER A 96 0.54 -22.22 -10.36
CA SER A 96 -0.63 -22.35 -11.26
C SER A 96 -1.27 -23.75 -11.24
N SER A 97 -0.51 -24.78 -10.86
CA SER A 97 -0.99 -26.15 -10.67
C SER A 97 -1.31 -26.50 -9.21
N ASN A 98 -0.96 -25.62 -8.29
CA ASN A 98 -1.10 -25.79 -6.85
C ASN A 98 -1.83 -24.59 -6.20
N VAL A 99 -2.92 -24.14 -6.84
CA VAL A 99 -3.63 -22.89 -6.49
C VAL A 99 -4.08 -22.87 -5.03
N ASP A 100 -4.69 -23.96 -4.54
CA ASP A 100 -5.20 -24.03 -3.17
C ASP A 100 -4.05 -23.92 -2.15
N ALA A 101 -2.94 -24.62 -2.38
CA ALA A 101 -1.75 -24.55 -1.52
C ALA A 101 -1.12 -23.14 -1.55
N PHE A 102 -1.13 -22.45 -2.69
CA PHE A 102 -0.67 -21.07 -2.80
C PHE A 102 -1.57 -20.11 -2.01
N VAL A 103 -2.90 -20.24 -2.13
CA VAL A 103 -3.87 -19.42 -1.39
C VAL A 103 -3.71 -19.64 0.12
N GLU A 104 -3.62 -20.89 0.58
CA GLU A 104 -3.43 -21.21 1.99
C GLU A 104 -2.11 -20.65 2.53
N TRP A 105 -1.02 -20.84 1.77
CA TRP A 105 0.28 -20.32 2.16
C TRP A 105 0.31 -18.80 2.22
N THR A 106 -0.22 -18.10 1.20
CA THR A 106 -0.28 -16.63 1.21
C THR A 106 -1.15 -16.10 2.34
N ALA A 107 -2.24 -16.77 2.68
CA ALA A 107 -3.06 -16.42 3.85
C ALA A 107 -2.27 -16.56 5.17
N SER A 108 -1.36 -17.52 5.27
CA SER A 108 -0.48 -17.66 6.46
C SER A 108 0.61 -16.57 6.54
N GLN A 109 0.94 -15.92 5.44
CA GLN A 109 1.92 -14.83 5.36
C GLN A 109 1.28 -13.44 5.50
N LEU A 110 -0.05 -13.38 5.63
CA LEU A 110 -0.80 -12.12 5.69
C LEU A 110 -0.58 -11.41 7.03
N ILE A 111 -0.24 -10.13 6.97
CA ILE A 111 -0.13 -9.24 8.12
C ILE A 111 -1.29 -8.25 8.06
N ASP A 112 -2.16 -8.28 9.06
CA ASP A 112 -3.30 -7.37 9.15
C ASP A 112 -2.86 -5.94 9.44
N ALA A 113 -3.37 -4.99 8.66
CA ALA A 113 -3.23 -3.58 8.97
C ALA A 113 -3.99 -3.22 10.26
N VAL A 114 -3.45 -2.28 11.04
CA VAL A 114 -4.15 -1.78 12.23
C VAL A 114 -5.36 -0.93 11.84
N ASN A 115 -5.24 -0.20 10.73
CA ASN A 115 -6.27 0.63 10.12
C ASN A 115 -6.05 0.72 8.62
N LEU A 116 -7.11 1.01 7.89
CA LEU A 116 -7.09 1.28 6.46
C LEU A 116 -7.80 2.61 6.20
N TYR A 117 -7.16 3.48 5.43
CA TYR A 117 -7.75 4.67 4.83
C TYR A 117 -7.87 4.46 3.31
N THR A 118 -8.98 4.90 2.75
CA THR A 118 -9.20 5.02 1.31
C THR A 118 -9.91 6.35 1.03
N ALA A 119 -9.42 7.10 0.05
CA ALA A 119 -9.97 8.41 -0.32
C ALA A 119 -11.34 8.33 -1.01
N TYR A 120 -11.65 7.22 -1.63
CA TYR A 120 -12.87 7.01 -2.41
C TYR A 120 -13.54 5.67 -2.07
N PRO A 121 -14.02 5.52 -0.81
CA PRO A 121 -14.62 4.28 -0.35
C PRO A 121 -15.83 3.89 -1.20
N GLY A 122 -15.85 2.63 -1.63
CA GLY A 122 -16.93 2.06 -2.43
C GLY A 122 -16.78 2.20 -3.94
N ALA A 123 -15.79 2.94 -4.44
CA ALA A 123 -15.45 2.96 -5.87
C ALA A 123 -14.43 1.88 -6.20
N THR A 124 -14.80 0.92 -7.02
CA THR A 124 -13.91 -0.18 -7.42
C THR A 124 -12.87 0.26 -8.47
N ALA A 125 -11.75 -0.44 -8.53
CA ALA A 125 -10.72 -0.20 -9.55
C ALA A 125 -11.31 -0.25 -10.96
N LYS A 126 -12.20 -1.22 -11.22
CA LYS A 126 -12.89 -1.39 -12.49
C LYS A 126 -13.80 -0.22 -12.83
N GLU A 127 -14.56 0.31 -11.84
CA GLU A 127 -15.44 1.48 -12.03
C GLU A 127 -14.62 2.72 -12.32
N ILE A 128 -13.54 2.99 -11.57
CA ILE A 128 -12.67 4.15 -11.80
C ILE A 128 -12.06 4.09 -13.20
N LYS A 129 -11.54 2.93 -13.63
CA LYS A 129 -11.02 2.74 -15.01
C LYS A 129 -12.06 3.02 -16.08
N ALA A 130 -13.29 2.52 -15.89
CA ALA A 130 -14.40 2.71 -16.82
C ALA A 130 -14.80 4.18 -16.93
N LEU A 131 -14.91 4.88 -15.79
CA LEU A 131 -15.24 6.31 -15.76
C LEU A 131 -14.16 7.16 -16.42
N ALA A 132 -12.89 6.90 -16.14
CA ALA A 132 -11.77 7.61 -16.77
C ALA A 132 -11.76 7.42 -18.27
N SER A 133 -11.98 6.19 -18.75
CA SER A 133 -12.05 5.90 -20.19
C SER A 133 -13.25 6.57 -20.85
N ALA A 134 -14.41 6.63 -20.20
CA ALA A 134 -15.61 7.25 -20.74
C ALA A 134 -15.50 8.79 -20.81
N ALA A 135 -14.76 9.38 -19.88
CA ALA A 135 -14.54 10.83 -19.83
C ALA A 135 -13.33 11.29 -20.66
N ASP A 136 -12.59 10.38 -21.29
CA ASP A 136 -11.31 10.64 -21.98
C ASP A 136 -10.31 11.42 -21.10
N VAL A 137 -10.35 11.15 -19.81
CA VAL A 137 -9.42 11.74 -18.84
C VAL A 137 -8.15 10.91 -18.80
N GLY A 138 -7.11 11.40 -19.46
CA GLY A 138 -5.75 10.91 -19.29
C GLY A 138 -5.13 11.53 -18.04
N GLY A 139 -4.69 10.71 -17.10
CA GLY A 139 -4.01 11.21 -15.91
C GLY A 139 -2.65 11.81 -16.27
N GLY A 140 -2.47 13.09 -15.93
CA GLY A 140 -1.18 13.79 -15.99
C GLY A 140 -0.51 13.93 -14.63
N GLY A 141 -1.12 13.34 -13.58
CA GLY A 141 -0.62 13.39 -12.22
C GLY A 141 0.52 12.40 -11.95
N GLU A 142 1.41 12.79 -11.06
CA GLU A 142 2.44 11.91 -10.53
C GLU A 142 1.88 11.16 -9.32
N LEU A 143 1.90 9.83 -9.37
CA LEU A 143 1.48 8.93 -8.31
C LEU A 143 2.71 8.26 -7.70
N ASN A 144 2.86 8.38 -6.40
CA ASN A 144 4.03 7.88 -5.70
C ASN A 144 3.67 6.90 -4.60
N PRO A 145 4.31 5.72 -4.56
CA PRO A 145 4.25 4.83 -3.42
C PRO A 145 5.19 5.32 -2.32
N PHE A 146 4.72 5.28 -1.07
CA PHE A 146 5.53 5.63 0.08
C PHE A 146 5.44 4.53 1.13
N LEU A 147 6.60 4.15 1.65
CA LEU A 147 6.71 3.10 2.66
C LEU A 147 7.82 3.48 3.64
N VAL A 148 7.41 3.80 4.86
CA VAL A 148 8.33 4.10 5.96
C VAL A 148 8.22 3.03 7.03
N ILE A 149 9.35 2.57 7.53
CA ILE A 149 9.44 1.62 8.63
C ILE A 149 9.92 2.35 9.88
N LEU A 150 9.13 2.27 10.94
CA LEU A 150 9.41 2.87 12.22
C LEU A 150 9.82 1.77 13.22
N PRO A 151 11.11 1.65 13.57
CA PRO A 151 11.57 0.71 14.58
C PRO A 151 11.14 1.20 15.97
N ILE A 152 10.40 0.38 16.70
CA ILE A 152 9.88 0.71 18.04
C ILE A 152 10.85 0.23 19.13
N LYS A 153 11.00 1.02 20.19
CA LYS A 153 12.01 0.84 21.25
C LYS A 153 11.94 -0.50 21.96
N SER A 154 10.73 -1.06 22.15
CA SER A 154 10.54 -2.30 22.88
C SER A 154 9.22 -2.99 22.52
N LYS A 155 9.05 -4.25 22.91
CA LYS A 155 7.80 -5.02 22.74
C LYS A 155 6.62 -4.34 23.46
N LEU A 156 6.83 -3.77 24.65
CA LEU A 156 5.78 -3.05 25.37
C LEU A 156 5.36 -1.79 24.60
N ALA A 157 6.33 -0.96 24.19
CA ALA A 157 6.08 0.22 23.37
C ALA A 157 5.37 -0.14 22.06
N PHE A 158 5.69 -1.27 21.44
CA PHE A 158 5.01 -1.75 20.23
C PHE A 158 3.53 -2.07 20.47
N ILE A 159 3.20 -2.69 21.60
CA ILE A 159 1.80 -2.94 22.00
C ILE A 159 1.07 -1.60 22.22
N GLU A 160 1.71 -0.63 22.89
CA GLU A 160 1.14 0.70 23.13
C GLU A 160 0.88 1.45 21.82
N VAL A 161 1.83 1.43 20.89
CA VAL A 161 1.65 2.06 19.56
C VAL A 161 0.50 1.42 18.81
N LYS A 162 0.38 0.10 18.78
CA LYS A 162 -0.76 -0.58 18.15
C LYS A 162 -2.10 -0.17 18.76
N LEU A 163 -2.16 -0.04 20.08
CA LEU A 163 -3.37 0.41 20.77
C LEU A 163 -3.70 1.87 20.41
N ILE A 164 -2.71 2.76 20.41
CA ILE A 164 -2.87 4.16 19.99
C ILE A 164 -3.44 4.25 18.56
N LEU A 165 -2.86 3.49 17.63
CA LEU A 165 -3.31 3.47 16.24
C LEU A 165 -4.74 2.97 16.09
N ARG A 166 -5.14 1.94 16.85
CA ARG A 166 -6.52 1.43 16.86
C ARG A 166 -7.52 2.46 17.38
N VAL A 167 -7.19 3.10 18.49
CA VAL A 167 -8.08 4.08 19.14
C VAL A 167 -8.18 5.38 18.32
N ARG A 168 -7.09 5.81 17.71
CA ARG A 168 -7.01 7.06 16.95
C ARG A 168 -7.34 6.90 15.48
N GLY A 169 -7.44 5.66 14.95
CA GLY A 169 -7.62 5.38 13.53
C GLY A 169 -8.83 6.09 12.91
N GLY A 170 -9.97 6.12 13.58
CA GLY A 170 -11.16 6.81 13.06
C GLY A 170 -11.02 8.33 12.95
N GLY A 171 -10.17 8.96 13.79
CA GLY A 171 -9.84 10.39 13.67
C GLY A 171 -8.85 10.66 12.52
N THR A 172 -7.92 9.75 12.32
CA THR A 172 -6.91 9.84 11.26
C THR A 172 -7.53 9.85 9.86
N THR A 173 -8.64 9.14 9.63
CA THR A 173 -9.36 9.15 8.35
C THR A 173 -9.79 10.56 7.96
N LYS A 174 -10.46 11.29 8.86
CA LYS A 174 -10.90 12.67 8.59
C LYS A 174 -9.74 13.64 8.37
N ASP A 175 -8.61 13.38 8.99
CA ASP A 175 -7.42 14.22 8.82
C ASP A 175 -6.69 13.89 7.51
N LEU A 176 -6.71 12.63 7.05
CA LEU A 176 -6.22 12.23 5.72
C LEU A 176 -7.09 12.81 4.60
N ASP A 177 -8.42 12.90 4.77
CA ASP A 177 -9.32 13.58 3.83
C ASP A 177 -8.91 15.06 3.62
N LYS A 178 -8.43 15.73 4.68
CA LYS A 178 -7.96 17.12 4.58
C LYS A 178 -6.61 17.26 3.85
N VAL A 179 -5.77 16.21 3.87
CA VAL A 179 -4.54 16.17 3.07
C VAL A 179 -4.91 16.12 1.59
N GLY A 180 -5.92 15.31 1.22
CA GLY A 180 -6.56 15.28 -0.09
C GLY A 180 -5.73 14.66 -1.21
N THR A 181 -4.54 14.13 -0.92
CA THR A 181 -3.63 13.51 -1.89
C THR A 181 -3.38 12.01 -1.65
N PRO A 182 -3.54 11.44 -0.43
CA PRO A 182 -3.43 9.99 -0.26
C PRO A 182 -4.61 9.25 -0.89
N HIS A 183 -4.33 8.24 -1.71
CA HIS A 183 -5.33 7.31 -2.24
C HIS A 183 -5.69 6.24 -1.21
N PHE A 184 -4.66 5.57 -0.71
CA PHE A 184 -4.72 4.57 0.35
C PHE A 184 -3.63 4.86 1.37
N ALA A 185 -3.92 4.60 2.65
CA ALA A 185 -2.92 4.68 3.70
C ALA A 185 -3.24 3.70 4.83
N GLN A 186 -2.21 3.03 5.35
CA GLN A 186 -2.36 2.06 6.43
C GLN A 186 -1.13 2.00 7.31
N PHE A 187 -1.36 1.65 8.58
CA PHE A 187 -0.31 1.25 9.50
C PHE A 187 -0.34 -0.28 9.64
N VAL A 188 0.81 -0.90 9.45
CA VAL A 188 0.97 -2.36 9.51
C VAL A 188 2.00 -2.71 10.57
N PRO A 189 1.63 -3.57 11.54
CA PRO A 189 2.56 -4.07 12.54
C PRO A 189 3.43 -5.15 11.90
N LEU A 190 4.71 -4.88 11.77
CA LEU A 190 5.70 -5.80 11.21
C LEU A 190 6.44 -6.54 12.33
N GLU A 191 7.22 -7.55 11.95
CA GLU A 191 8.12 -8.26 12.86
C GLU A 191 9.15 -7.32 13.50
N ASP A 192 9.92 -7.80 14.47
CA ASP A 192 10.97 -7.06 15.19
C ASP A 192 10.53 -5.73 15.83
N ASN A 193 9.26 -5.67 16.26
CA ASN A 193 8.65 -4.46 16.82
C ASN A 193 8.72 -3.25 15.87
N GLN A 194 8.45 -3.45 14.61
CA GLN A 194 8.40 -2.40 13.61
C GLN A 194 6.95 -2.03 13.26
N ILE A 195 6.70 -0.77 12.97
CA ILE A 195 5.45 -0.28 12.39
C ILE A 195 5.75 0.26 11.00
N GLY A 196 5.14 -0.35 9.99
CA GLY A 196 5.12 0.18 8.64
C GLY A 196 4.01 1.21 8.46
N PHE A 197 4.30 2.34 7.84
CA PHE A 197 3.30 3.24 7.30
C PHE A 197 3.38 3.19 5.77
N PHE A 198 2.30 2.74 5.15
CA PHE A 198 2.21 2.51 3.71
C PHE A 198 1.15 3.42 3.12
N THR A 199 1.47 4.06 1.99
CA THR A 199 0.53 4.92 1.29
C THR A 199 0.86 5.00 -0.19
N VAL A 200 -0.14 5.40 -0.98
CA VAL A 200 -0.02 5.90 -2.35
C VAL A 200 -0.60 7.31 -2.35
N TYR A 201 0.14 8.27 -2.89
CA TYR A 201 -0.24 9.69 -2.87
C TYR A 201 0.05 10.39 -4.20
N ASP A 202 -0.62 11.53 -4.40
CA ASP A 202 -0.45 12.40 -5.57
C ASP A 202 0.64 13.45 -5.35
N GLY A 203 1.36 13.79 -6.41
CA GLY A 203 2.23 14.96 -6.51
C GLY A 203 3.59 14.79 -5.85
N SER A 204 4.27 15.90 -5.59
CA SER A 204 5.64 15.87 -5.08
C SER A 204 5.72 15.43 -3.62
N PHE A 205 6.81 14.73 -3.29
CA PHE A 205 7.08 14.22 -1.94
C PHE A 205 7.08 15.31 -0.88
N ASP A 206 7.81 16.40 -1.11
CA ASP A 206 7.94 17.49 -0.13
C ASP A 206 6.59 18.13 0.19
N LYS A 207 5.77 18.37 -0.85
CA LYS A 207 4.43 18.90 -0.67
C LYS A 207 3.55 17.93 0.10
N TYR A 208 3.60 16.64 -0.25
CA TYR A 208 2.85 15.60 0.46
C TYR A 208 3.22 15.57 1.96
N ILE A 209 4.52 15.52 2.29
CA ILE A 209 4.98 15.48 3.69
C ILE A 209 4.61 16.78 4.43
N ALA A 210 4.66 17.95 3.77
CA ALA A 210 4.26 19.21 4.40
C ALA A 210 2.76 19.24 4.74
N ASP A 211 1.89 18.87 3.79
CA ASP A 211 0.44 18.80 3.99
C ASP A 211 0.06 17.72 5.02
N PHE A 212 0.73 16.58 4.94
CA PHE A 212 0.61 15.48 5.88
C PHE A 212 0.98 15.92 7.32
N THR A 213 2.13 16.56 7.51
CA THR A 213 2.59 17.05 8.80
C THR A 213 1.61 18.05 9.42
N LYS A 214 1.01 18.91 8.60
CA LYS A 214 0.00 19.88 9.02
C LYS A 214 -1.25 19.22 9.59
N ASN A 215 -1.70 18.12 9.00
CA ASN A 215 -2.98 17.48 9.34
C ASN A 215 -2.79 16.30 10.33
N ILE A 216 -1.77 15.48 10.11
CA ILE A 216 -1.56 14.21 10.83
C ILE A 216 -0.30 14.23 11.72
N GLY A 217 0.51 15.28 11.67
CA GLY A 217 1.72 15.43 12.50
C GLY A 217 1.55 15.01 13.96
N PRO A 218 0.45 15.38 14.66
CA PRO A 218 0.26 15.00 16.06
C PRO A 218 0.22 13.49 16.33
N ILE A 219 -0.22 12.65 15.38
CA ILE A 219 -0.17 11.19 15.60
C ILE A 219 1.26 10.67 15.43
N PHE A 220 2.03 11.24 14.49
CA PHE A 220 3.44 10.90 14.34
C PHE A 220 4.27 11.37 15.54
N ASP A 221 4.02 12.58 16.06
CA ASP A 221 4.64 13.06 17.30
C ASP A 221 4.40 12.11 18.49
N LEU A 222 3.22 11.49 18.53
CA LEU A 222 2.90 10.50 19.54
C LEU A 222 3.66 9.18 19.32
N ILE A 223 3.69 8.66 18.09
CA ILE A 223 4.41 7.43 17.73
C ILE A 223 5.91 7.60 17.95
N PHE A 224 6.48 8.76 17.62
CA PHE A 224 7.91 9.04 17.77
C PHE A 224 8.42 8.98 19.21
N LYS A 225 7.58 9.16 20.22
CA LYS A 225 7.95 8.91 21.62
C LYS A 225 8.41 7.47 21.86
N PHE A 226 7.91 6.55 21.05
CA PHE A 226 8.16 5.11 21.12
C PHE A 226 9.14 4.62 20.04
N THR A 227 9.45 5.43 19.04
CA THR A 227 10.34 5.08 17.92
C THR A 227 11.82 5.23 18.32
N LYS A 228 12.67 4.32 17.83
CA LYS A 228 14.13 4.48 17.95
C LYS A 228 14.58 5.57 16.98
N ASP A 229 15.50 6.42 17.44
CA ASP A 229 16.10 7.49 16.64
C ASP A 229 15.08 8.33 15.84
N PRO A 230 14.04 8.87 16.48
CA PRO A 230 13.00 9.63 15.78
C PRO A 230 13.54 11.00 15.35
N PRO A 231 12.91 11.65 14.35
CA PRO A 231 13.19 13.05 14.06
C PRO A 231 12.77 13.95 15.23
N PRO A 232 13.23 15.21 15.26
CA PRO A 232 12.79 16.18 16.26
C PRO A 232 11.26 16.36 16.28
N SER A 233 10.69 16.50 17.48
CA SER A 233 9.26 16.68 17.70
C SER A 233 8.99 18.02 18.41
N PRO A 234 7.89 18.72 18.10
CA PRO A 234 6.82 18.32 17.18
C PRO A 234 7.17 18.52 15.69
N CYS A 235 6.77 17.58 14.85
CA CYS A 235 7.07 17.56 13.40
C CYS A 235 6.75 18.89 12.70
N ARG A 236 5.66 19.56 13.11
CA ARG A 236 5.25 20.86 12.55
C ARG A 236 6.27 21.99 12.74
N LYS A 237 7.12 21.91 13.77
CA LYS A 237 8.18 22.88 14.05
C LYS A 237 9.51 22.50 13.40
N HIS A 238 9.63 21.25 13.00
CA HIS A 238 10.83 20.63 12.46
C HIS A 238 10.51 19.96 11.11
N LEU A 239 9.85 20.73 10.23
CA LEU A 239 9.33 20.17 8.98
C LEU A 239 10.44 19.62 8.07
N GLN A 240 11.57 20.35 7.95
CA GLN A 240 12.66 19.91 7.08
C GLN A 240 13.29 18.62 7.60
N GLU A 241 13.56 18.55 8.91
CA GLU A 241 14.11 17.35 9.55
C GLU A 241 13.16 16.16 9.43
N PHE A 242 11.84 16.40 9.42
CA PHE A 242 10.86 15.35 9.19
C PHE A 242 10.82 14.90 7.74
N ILE A 243 10.92 15.83 6.77
CA ILE A 243 11.05 15.50 5.33
C ILE A 243 12.31 14.64 5.11
N ASP A 244 13.44 15.06 5.63
CA ASP A 244 14.73 14.36 5.50
C ASP A 244 14.67 12.94 6.12
N PHE A 245 14.06 12.84 7.31
CA PHE A 245 13.81 11.55 7.97
C PHE A 245 12.93 10.64 7.11
N ALA A 246 11.80 11.16 6.63
CA ALA A 246 10.84 10.40 5.83
C ALA A 246 11.46 9.94 4.50
N ALA A 247 12.24 10.80 3.83
CA ALA A 247 12.96 10.47 2.61
C ALA A 247 14.01 9.38 2.86
N GLY A 248 14.80 9.48 3.93
CA GLY A 248 15.82 8.51 4.29
C GLY A 248 15.25 7.16 4.74
N ALA A 249 14.06 7.15 5.32
CA ALA A 249 13.38 5.94 5.78
C ALA A 249 12.49 5.28 4.70
N ASN A 250 12.24 5.96 3.58
CA ASN A 250 11.41 5.42 2.49
C ASN A 250 12.09 4.22 1.83
N ARG A 251 11.30 3.18 1.59
CA ARG A 251 11.77 1.96 0.91
C ARG A 251 11.37 1.98 -0.56
N THR A 252 12.33 1.76 -1.43
CA THR A 252 12.11 1.71 -2.88
C THR A 252 11.29 0.49 -3.26
N PRO A 253 10.20 0.63 -4.02
CA PRO A 253 9.43 -0.50 -4.51
C PRO A 253 10.15 -1.19 -5.69
N ILE A 254 9.93 -2.50 -5.81
CA ILE A 254 10.26 -3.28 -6.99
C ILE A 254 9.00 -3.41 -7.83
N GLY A 255 8.88 -2.58 -8.86
CA GLY A 255 7.65 -2.43 -9.63
C GLY A 255 6.53 -1.75 -8.82
N PHE A 256 5.74 -0.95 -9.50
CA PHE A 256 4.58 -0.30 -8.90
C PHE A 256 3.45 -0.33 -9.92
N TYR A 257 2.47 -1.22 -9.68
CA TYR A 257 1.25 -1.32 -10.48
C TYR A 257 0.27 -0.23 -10.08
N GLN A 258 -0.35 0.37 -11.08
CA GLN A 258 -1.39 1.39 -10.96
C GLN A 258 -2.52 1.03 -11.91
N ALA A 259 -3.72 0.78 -11.40
CA ALA A 259 -4.87 0.44 -12.24
C ALA A 259 -5.32 1.61 -13.13
N TYR A 260 -5.10 2.82 -12.68
CA TYR A 260 -5.50 4.07 -13.33
C TYR A 260 -4.37 5.12 -13.19
N PRO A 261 -3.26 4.93 -13.95
CA PRO A 261 -2.05 5.73 -13.81
C PRO A 261 -2.32 7.21 -14.07
N GLY A 262 -1.76 8.07 -13.20
CA GLY A 262 -1.82 9.51 -13.34
C GLY A 262 -3.15 10.16 -12.93
N LEU A 263 -4.16 9.41 -12.46
CA LEU A 263 -5.37 10.00 -11.88
C LEU A 263 -5.11 10.41 -10.43
N SER A 264 -5.29 11.69 -10.13
CA SER A 264 -5.25 12.19 -8.76
C SER A 264 -6.50 11.79 -7.97
N VAL A 265 -6.45 11.90 -6.63
CA VAL A 265 -7.64 11.74 -5.78
C VAL A 265 -8.77 12.67 -6.21
N GLN A 266 -8.44 13.90 -6.60
CA GLN A 266 -9.41 14.90 -7.04
C GLN A 266 -10.05 14.54 -8.37
N ASP A 267 -9.27 14.02 -9.32
CA ASP A 267 -9.79 13.52 -10.61
C ASP A 267 -10.78 12.37 -10.38
N ILE A 268 -10.44 11.42 -9.50
CA ILE A 268 -11.32 10.30 -9.17
C ILE A 268 -12.62 10.78 -8.50
N HIS A 269 -12.53 11.73 -7.57
CA HIS A 269 -13.72 12.31 -6.94
C HIS A 269 -14.61 13.02 -7.96
N ALA A 270 -14.04 13.78 -8.91
CA ALA A 270 -14.78 14.43 -9.97
C ALA A 270 -15.48 13.41 -10.88
N LEU A 271 -14.77 12.38 -11.34
CA LEU A 271 -15.35 11.30 -12.15
C LEU A 271 -16.53 10.60 -11.46
N ILE A 272 -16.39 10.30 -10.15
CA ILE A 272 -17.45 9.68 -9.36
C ILE A 272 -18.66 10.63 -9.20
N ALA A 273 -18.41 11.92 -9.00
CA ALA A 273 -19.46 12.92 -8.85
C ALA A 273 -20.28 13.08 -10.15
N ASP A 274 -19.59 13.17 -11.29
CA ASP A 274 -20.18 13.33 -12.62
C ASP A 274 -20.95 12.08 -13.07
N SER A 275 -20.58 10.89 -12.58
CA SER A 275 -21.25 9.63 -12.90
C SER A 275 -22.60 9.46 -12.20
N LYS A 276 -22.86 10.21 -11.11
CA LYS A 276 -24.14 10.14 -10.39
C LYS A 276 -25.21 10.87 -11.21
N PRO A 277 -26.36 10.24 -11.48
CA PRO A 277 -27.46 10.93 -12.14
C PRO A 277 -27.79 12.19 -11.33
N GLN A 278 -27.80 13.35 -11.99
CA GLN A 278 -28.33 14.57 -11.39
C GLN A 278 -29.74 14.26 -10.90
N ALA A 279 -29.91 14.21 -9.58
CA ALA A 279 -31.22 14.10 -8.99
C ALA A 279 -32.06 15.25 -9.57
N ALA A 280 -33.10 14.90 -10.32
CA ALA A 280 -33.91 15.82 -11.05
C ALA A 280 -34.30 17.02 -10.15
N LEU A 281 -33.75 18.19 -10.45
CA LEU A 281 -34.27 19.46 -10.04
C LEU A 281 -35.61 19.64 -10.80
N GLY A 282 -36.66 19.01 -10.32
CA GLY A 282 -37.99 19.03 -10.94
C GLY A 282 -39.04 18.75 -9.91
N GLY A 283 -39.37 19.77 -9.13
CA GLY A 283 -40.49 19.79 -8.21
C GLY A 283 -40.87 21.23 -8.00
N GLN A 284 -41.60 21.82 -8.96
CA GLN A 284 -42.43 22.99 -8.73
C GLN A 284 -43.66 22.60 -7.94
#